data_bc8fed21529a87beea67dca9c00140be
#
_entry.id   bc8fed21529a87beea67dca9c00140be
#
_cell.length_a   1.000
_cell.length_b   1.000
_cell.length_c   1.000
_cell.angle_alpha   90.00
_cell.angle_beta   90.00
_cell.angle_gamma   90.00
#
_symmetry.space_group_name_H-M   'P 1'
#
loop_
_entity.id
_entity.type
_entity.pdbx_description
1 polymer ?
#
loop_
_entity_poly.entity_id
_entity_poly.type
_entity_poly.pdbx_seq_one_letter_code
_entity_poly.pdbx_strand_id
1 'polypeptide(L)'
;PPMTRLSAEQIEHFHREGYVVVEDILDPEEVLDPLEAEFGTILDSLATELYDDSAITSTYEDMPFGDRLTRIYQESGKVHSQYFDFSLPQKNVTYDTPMSHGPAVFNALTSPVLLDAVESIIGPEIYSNPTQHVRIKPPEALTPTNPDTGQLQLGATPWHQDNGVVTEEADDTDILTVWFPVWDADEDSGCLHLVP
;
A
#
# COMPACT_ATOMS: atom_id res chain seq x y z
N PRO A 1 20.91 -3.40 -16.54
CA PRO A 1 19.51 -3.45 -17.01
C PRO A 1 19.24 -2.25 -17.88
N PRO A 2 18.41 -2.36 -18.94
CA PRO A 2 18.02 -1.19 -19.69
C PRO A 2 17.29 -0.22 -18.74
N MET A 3 17.64 1.07 -18.81
CA MET A 3 16.92 2.09 -18.08
C MET A 3 15.46 2.10 -18.56
N THR A 4 14.50 1.94 -17.66
CA THR A 4 13.08 1.88 -18.01
C THR A 4 12.46 3.27 -17.90
N ARG A 5 13.03 4.20 -18.66
CA ARG A 5 12.45 5.55 -18.80
C ARG A 5 11.13 5.46 -19.58
N LEU A 6 10.19 6.30 -19.18
CA LEU A 6 8.96 6.46 -19.92
C LEU A 6 9.24 6.98 -21.32
N SER A 7 8.44 6.54 -22.30
CA SER A 7 8.50 7.07 -23.65
C SER A 7 8.00 8.52 -23.71
N ALA A 8 8.37 9.26 -24.74
CA ALA A 8 7.88 10.63 -24.93
C ALA A 8 6.34 10.69 -25.02
N GLU A 9 5.71 9.66 -25.58
CA GLU A 9 4.25 9.55 -25.68
C GLU A 9 3.61 9.34 -24.30
N GLN A 10 4.20 8.50 -23.44
CA GLN A 10 3.75 8.28 -22.06
C GLN A 10 3.87 9.56 -21.22
N ILE A 11 4.98 10.29 -21.37
CA ILE A 11 5.19 11.57 -20.66
C ILE A 11 4.17 12.61 -21.14
N GLU A 12 3.94 12.72 -22.46
CA GLU A 12 2.93 13.63 -23.02
C GLU A 12 1.52 13.26 -22.53
N HIS A 13 1.20 11.97 -22.47
CA HIS A 13 -0.06 11.47 -21.93
C HIS A 13 -0.22 11.90 -20.46
N PHE A 14 0.81 11.69 -19.63
CA PHE A 14 0.78 12.11 -18.23
C PHE A 14 0.50 13.61 -18.07
N HIS A 15 1.20 14.45 -18.83
CA HIS A 15 0.99 15.91 -18.75
C HIS A 15 -0.39 16.36 -19.25
N ARG A 16 -1.02 15.61 -20.14
CA ARG A 16 -2.33 15.92 -20.68
C ARG A 16 -3.47 15.42 -19.80
N GLU A 17 -3.36 14.19 -19.28
CA GLU A 17 -4.44 13.48 -18.58
C GLU A 17 -4.24 13.45 -17.04
N GLY A 18 -3.04 13.79 -16.56
CA GLY A 18 -2.69 13.75 -15.13
C GLY A 18 -2.30 12.37 -14.60
N TYR A 19 -2.27 11.34 -15.43
CA TYR A 19 -1.81 9.99 -15.06
C TYR A 19 -1.18 9.26 -16.24
N VAL A 20 -0.44 8.20 -15.94
CA VAL A 20 0.05 7.22 -16.91
C VAL A 20 0.04 5.83 -16.30
N VAL A 21 -0.38 4.84 -17.07
CA VAL A 21 -0.30 3.42 -16.68
C VAL A 21 0.88 2.80 -17.40
N VAL A 22 1.74 2.14 -16.64
CA VAL A 22 2.93 1.45 -17.16
C VAL A 22 2.85 -0.01 -16.77
N GLU A 23 2.62 -0.86 -17.74
CA GLU A 23 2.51 -2.30 -17.53
C GLU A 23 3.91 -2.93 -17.40
N ASP A 24 4.00 -4.01 -16.63
CA ASP A 24 5.19 -4.86 -16.46
C ASP A 24 6.48 -4.10 -16.05
N ILE A 25 6.34 -2.98 -15.34
CA ILE A 25 7.49 -2.17 -14.94
C ILE A 25 8.25 -2.79 -13.76
N LEU A 26 7.55 -3.43 -12.83
CA LEU A 26 8.16 -4.09 -11.68
C LEU A 26 8.31 -5.57 -11.96
N ASP A 27 9.52 -6.08 -11.77
CA ASP A 27 9.79 -7.52 -11.87
C ASP A 27 9.18 -8.24 -10.66
N PRO A 28 8.28 -9.22 -10.87
CA PRO A 28 7.65 -9.94 -9.77
C PRO A 28 8.68 -10.63 -8.85
N GLU A 29 9.67 -11.33 -9.40
CA GLU A 29 10.65 -12.09 -8.60
C GLU A 29 11.59 -11.17 -7.82
N GLU A 30 11.89 -9.98 -8.35
CA GLU A 30 12.81 -9.03 -7.71
C GLU A 30 12.11 -8.09 -6.72
N VAL A 31 10.83 -7.77 -6.92
CA VAL A 31 10.13 -6.73 -6.13
C VAL A 31 8.87 -7.25 -5.45
N LEU A 32 7.95 -7.90 -6.18
CA LEU A 32 6.62 -8.24 -5.65
C LEU A 32 6.66 -9.46 -4.74
N ASP A 33 7.33 -10.55 -5.15
CA ASP A 33 7.46 -11.77 -4.34
C ASP A 33 8.17 -11.53 -3.00
N PRO A 34 9.27 -10.72 -2.93
CA PRO A 34 9.84 -10.32 -1.66
C PRO A 34 8.91 -9.52 -0.75
N LEU A 35 8.07 -8.63 -1.32
CA LEU A 35 7.05 -7.89 -0.56
C LEU A 35 5.98 -8.84 0.01
N GLU A 36 5.48 -9.76 -0.79
CA GLU A 36 4.51 -10.77 -0.35
C GLU A 36 5.08 -11.62 0.79
N ALA A 37 6.32 -12.09 0.64
CA ALA A 37 7.01 -12.86 1.68
C ALA A 37 7.21 -12.06 2.97
N GLU A 38 7.55 -10.78 2.88
CA GLU A 38 7.71 -9.89 4.04
C GLU A 38 6.35 -9.67 4.73
N PHE A 39 5.28 -9.42 3.98
CA PHE A 39 3.93 -9.31 4.54
C PHE A 39 3.45 -10.63 5.16
N GLY A 40 3.83 -11.77 4.60
CA GLY A 40 3.60 -13.08 5.22
C GLY A 40 4.23 -13.19 6.60
N THR A 41 5.48 -12.76 6.75
CA THR A 41 6.20 -12.75 8.03
C THR A 41 5.56 -11.80 9.05
N ILE A 42 5.07 -10.64 8.59
CA ILE A 42 4.32 -9.70 9.46
C ILE A 42 3.02 -10.34 9.93
N LEU A 43 2.29 -11.01 9.04
CA LEU A 43 1.06 -11.70 9.39
C LEU A 43 1.30 -12.86 10.37
N ASP A 44 2.41 -13.59 10.26
CA ASP A 44 2.82 -14.62 11.22
C ASP A 44 3.01 -14.03 12.63
N SER A 45 3.70 -12.90 12.70
CA SER A 45 3.95 -12.21 13.97
C SER A 45 2.65 -11.71 14.60
N LEU A 46 1.81 -11.04 13.80
CA LEU A 46 0.50 -10.56 14.23
C LEU A 46 -0.41 -11.71 14.70
N ALA A 47 -0.47 -12.82 13.95
CA ALA A 47 -1.28 -13.98 14.31
C ALA A 47 -0.81 -14.60 15.64
N THR A 48 0.49 -14.68 15.86
CA THR A 48 1.08 -15.20 17.11
C THR A 48 0.71 -14.30 18.29
N GLU A 49 0.87 -12.97 18.15
CA GLU A 49 0.49 -11.99 19.18
C GLU A 49 -0.98 -12.11 19.56
N LEU A 50 -1.87 -12.12 18.57
CA LEU A 50 -3.31 -12.22 18.80
C LEU A 50 -3.74 -13.58 19.39
N TYR A 51 -3.04 -14.66 19.05
CA TYR A 51 -3.27 -15.97 19.64
C TYR A 51 -2.85 -16.01 21.12
N ASP A 52 -1.68 -15.48 21.43
CA ASP A 52 -1.16 -15.40 22.80
C ASP A 52 -2.06 -14.53 23.69
N ASP A 53 -2.63 -13.46 23.13
CA ASP A 53 -3.61 -12.59 23.79
C ASP A 53 -5.02 -13.19 23.84
N SER A 54 -5.23 -14.41 23.30
CA SER A 54 -6.53 -15.07 23.22
C SER A 54 -7.58 -14.29 22.41
N ALA A 55 -7.15 -13.41 21.51
CA ALA A 55 -8.02 -12.66 20.60
C ALA A 55 -8.45 -13.50 19.39
N ILE A 56 -7.70 -14.55 19.06
CA ILE A 56 -8.03 -15.55 18.05
C ILE A 56 -7.75 -16.95 18.60
N THR A 57 -8.38 -17.99 18.00
CA THR A 57 -8.28 -19.38 18.47
C THR A 57 -7.22 -20.20 17.75
N SER A 58 -6.66 -19.71 16.67
CA SER A 58 -5.59 -20.34 15.88
C SER A 58 -4.78 -19.30 15.13
N THR A 59 -3.54 -19.60 14.77
CA THR A 59 -2.70 -18.76 13.90
C THR A 59 -3.03 -18.90 12.42
N TYR A 60 -3.84 -19.90 12.03
CA TYR A 60 -4.32 -20.14 10.65
C TYR A 60 -3.20 -20.22 9.60
N GLU A 61 -2.04 -20.74 9.95
CA GLU A 61 -0.82 -20.74 9.12
C GLU A 61 -0.94 -21.58 7.83
N ASP A 62 -1.87 -22.53 7.78
CA ASP A 62 -2.13 -23.36 6.59
C ASP A 62 -3.01 -22.65 5.54
N MET A 63 -3.52 -21.45 5.82
CA MET A 63 -4.39 -20.70 4.91
C MET A 63 -3.59 -19.79 3.99
N PRO A 64 -4.05 -19.54 2.74
CA PRO A 64 -3.50 -18.50 1.88
C PRO A 64 -3.55 -17.12 2.57
N PHE A 65 -2.59 -16.23 2.25
CA PHE A 65 -2.42 -14.94 2.92
C PHE A 65 -3.73 -14.13 3.05
N GLY A 66 -4.47 -13.91 1.96
CA GLY A 66 -5.68 -13.10 1.95
C GLY A 66 -6.82 -13.69 2.79
N ASP A 67 -7.02 -15.02 2.70
CA ASP A 67 -8.01 -15.75 3.49
C ASP A 67 -7.64 -15.73 4.96
N ARG A 68 -6.37 -15.95 5.26
CA ARG A 68 -5.81 -15.92 6.62
C ARG A 68 -6.00 -14.55 7.27
N LEU A 69 -5.61 -13.49 6.59
CA LEU A 69 -5.76 -12.11 7.07
C LEU A 69 -7.24 -11.79 7.35
N THR A 70 -8.12 -12.15 6.41
CA THR A 70 -9.56 -11.95 6.55
C THR A 70 -10.10 -12.69 7.76
N ARG A 71 -9.70 -13.96 7.96
CA ARG A 71 -10.11 -14.78 9.07
C ARG A 71 -9.66 -14.20 10.41
N ILE A 72 -8.42 -13.75 10.49
CA ILE A 72 -7.85 -13.13 11.71
C ILE A 72 -8.60 -11.83 12.05
N TYR A 73 -8.88 -10.98 11.05
CA TYR A 73 -9.63 -9.75 11.27
C TYR A 73 -11.06 -10.01 11.74
N GLN A 74 -11.75 -10.98 11.14
CA GLN A 74 -13.10 -11.37 11.56
C GLN A 74 -13.14 -11.88 12.99
N GLU A 75 -12.23 -12.76 13.37
CA GLU A 75 -12.24 -13.39 14.68
C GLU A 75 -11.82 -12.43 15.79
N SER A 76 -10.78 -11.61 15.56
CA SER A 76 -10.36 -10.55 16.48
C SER A 76 -11.36 -9.36 16.54
N GLY A 77 -12.27 -9.27 15.55
CA GLY A 77 -13.21 -8.15 15.41
C GLY A 77 -12.54 -6.83 15.07
N LYS A 78 -11.28 -6.85 14.64
CA LYS A 78 -10.47 -5.65 14.41
C LYS A 78 -9.63 -5.76 13.14
N VAL A 79 -9.53 -4.63 12.42
CA VAL A 79 -8.60 -4.44 11.30
C VAL A 79 -7.24 -4.01 11.84
N HIS A 80 -6.18 -4.73 11.49
CA HIS A 80 -4.81 -4.51 11.96
C HIS A 80 -3.90 -3.96 10.85
N SER A 81 -4.42 -3.10 9.97
CA SER A 81 -3.70 -2.60 8.78
C SER A 81 -2.38 -1.89 9.10
N GLN A 82 -2.27 -1.28 10.29
CA GLN A 82 -1.07 -0.54 10.69
C GLN A 82 0.18 -1.43 10.81
N TYR A 83 0.04 -2.73 11.04
CA TYR A 83 1.18 -3.67 11.07
C TYR A 83 1.88 -3.77 9.70
N PHE A 84 1.15 -3.58 8.62
CA PHE A 84 1.66 -3.65 7.24
C PHE A 84 2.07 -2.30 6.69
N ASP A 85 1.60 -1.22 7.30
CA ASP A 85 1.86 0.14 6.82
C ASP A 85 3.28 0.60 7.21
N PHE A 86 3.93 1.32 6.33
CA PHE A 86 5.25 1.92 6.59
C PHE A 86 5.20 3.44 6.78
N SER A 87 4.00 3.98 6.95
CA SER A 87 3.74 5.32 7.46
C SER A 87 3.11 5.24 8.83
N LEU A 88 3.42 6.21 9.68
CA LEU A 88 2.72 6.36 10.96
C LEU A 88 1.30 6.88 10.75
N PRO A 89 0.33 6.48 11.58
CA PRO A 89 -1.02 7.01 11.51
C PRO A 89 -1.02 8.50 11.88
N GLN A 90 -2.01 9.25 11.38
CA GLN A 90 -2.12 10.68 11.63
C GLN A 90 -2.43 11.04 13.10
N LYS A 91 -2.93 10.09 13.88
CA LYS A 91 -3.38 10.30 15.27
C LYS A 91 -3.02 9.08 16.12
N ASN A 92 -2.95 9.33 17.45
CA ASN A 92 -2.74 8.29 18.46
C ASN A 92 -1.42 7.50 18.29
N VAL A 93 -0.39 8.16 17.77
CA VAL A 93 0.96 7.57 17.67
C VAL A 93 1.55 7.39 19.06
N THR A 94 2.06 6.18 19.33
CA THR A 94 2.80 5.82 20.55
C THR A 94 4.13 5.19 20.16
N TYR A 95 4.99 4.92 21.14
CA TYR A 95 6.25 4.20 20.88
C TYR A 95 6.03 2.76 20.40
N ASP A 96 4.89 2.17 20.74
CA ASP A 96 4.51 0.80 20.39
C ASP A 96 3.63 0.74 19.12
N THR A 97 3.45 1.87 18.42
CA THR A 97 2.70 1.88 17.16
C THR A 97 3.44 1.05 16.13
N PRO A 98 2.85 -0.04 15.62
CA PRO A 98 3.53 -0.89 14.64
C PRO A 98 3.74 -0.14 13.33
N MET A 99 4.85 -0.42 12.67
CA MET A 99 5.19 0.13 11.37
C MET A 99 6.11 -0.85 10.65
N SER A 100 5.76 -1.21 9.43
CA SER A 100 6.61 -2.04 8.58
C SER A 100 7.69 -1.17 7.93
N HIS A 101 8.95 -1.56 8.08
CA HIS A 101 10.10 -0.90 7.44
C HIS A 101 11.16 -1.94 7.05
N GLY A 102 10.69 -3.05 6.55
CA GLY A 102 11.55 -4.16 6.15
C GLY A 102 12.33 -3.94 4.86
N PRO A 103 13.26 -4.83 4.55
CA PRO A 103 14.12 -4.70 3.39
C PRO A 103 13.38 -4.79 2.05
N ALA A 104 12.27 -5.52 1.96
CA ALA A 104 11.50 -5.62 0.73
C ALA A 104 10.76 -4.31 0.40
N VAL A 105 10.18 -3.65 1.40
CA VAL A 105 9.59 -2.31 1.23
C VAL A 105 10.66 -1.31 0.77
N PHE A 106 11.83 -1.29 1.40
CA PHE A 106 12.93 -0.42 1.01
C PHE A 106 13.41 -0.70 -0.41
N ASN A 107 13.52 -1.98 -0.80
CA ASN A 107 13.89 -2.39 -2.16
C ASN A 107 12.87 -1.90 -3.20
N ALA A 108 11.57 -2.03 -2.91
CA ALA A 108 10.53 -1.53 -3.79
C ALA A 108 10.61 -0.01 -3.99
N LEU A 109 10.78 0.76 -2.90
CA LEU A 109 10.90 2.23 -2.94
C LEU A 109 12.16 2.70 -3.67
N THR A 110 13.21 1.90 -3.66
CA THR A 110 14.51 2.24 -4.28
C THR A 110 14.78 1.45 -5.57
N SER A 111 13.77 0.76 -6.11
CA SER A 111 13.89 0.02 -7.36
C SER A 111 14.38 0.95 -8.48
N PRO A 112 15.52 0.65 -9.13
CA PRO A 112 16.06 1.51 -10.18
C PRO A 112 15.08 1.72 -11.33
N VAL A 113 14.29 0.71 -11.65
CA VAL A 113 13.29 0.76 -12.73
C VAL A 113 12.17 1.74 -12.39
N LEU A 114 11.70 1.71 -11.14
CA LEU A 114 10.70 2.65 -10.65
C LEU A 114 11.24 4.08 -10.62
N LEU A 115 12.45 4.26 -10.11
CA LEU A 115 13.10 5.58 -10.03
C LEU A 115 13.38 6.16 -11.42
N ASP A 116 13.78 5.35 -12.41
CA ASP A 116 13.95 5.79 -13.80
C ASP A 116 12.63 6.30 -14.41
N ALA A 117 11.51 5.64 -14.11
CA ALA A 117 10.20 6.10 -14.56
C ALA A 117 9.79 7.42 -13.89
N VAL A 118 9.98 7.52 -12.57
CA VAL A 118 9.71 8.74 -11.78
C VAL A 118 10.58 9.90 -12.28
N GLU A 119 11.89 9.68 -12.48
CA GLU A 119 12.83 10.68 -13.02
C GLU A 119 12.38 11.22 -14.38
N SER A 120 11.71 10.39 -15.19
CA SER A 120 11.19 10.80 -16.50
C SER A 120 10.14 11.91 -16.41
N ILE A 121 9.47 12.07 -15.29
CA ILE A 121 8.39 13.04 -15.06
C ILE A 121 8.88 14.22 -14.22
N ILE A 122 9.46 13.96 -13.04
CA ILE A 122 9.83 15.01 -12.08
C ILE A 122 11.33 15.37 -12.08
N GLY A 123 12.14 14.72 -12.95
CA GLY A 123 13.58 14.95 -13.01
C GLY A 123 14.40 14.17 -11.99
N PRO A 124 15.74 14.33 -12.00
CA PRO A 124 16.66 13.46 -11.27
C PRO A 124 16.74 13.74 -9.76
N GLU A 125 16.17 14.80 -9.27
CA GLU A 125 16.21 15.19 -7.86
C GLU A 125 14.95 14.66 -7.16
N ILE A 126 14.98 13.38 -6.78
CA ILE A 126 13.84 12.67 -6.22
C ILE A 126 13.95 12.65 -4.70
N TYR A 127 12.91 13.16 -4.03
CA TYR A 127 12.73 13.07 -2.59
C TYR A 127 11.54 12.18 -2.25
N SER A 128 11.77 11.13 -1.45
CA SER A 128 10.69 10.23 -1.01
C SER A 128 9.89 10.87 0.12
N ASN A 129 8.60 11.15 -0.15
CA ASN A 129 7.69 11.65 0.87
C ASN A 129 7.40 10.55 1.90
N PRO A 130 7.45 10.81 3.22
CA PRO A 130 7.15 9.80 4.24
C PRO A 130 5.68 9.40 4.31
N THR A 131 4.78 10.12 3.64
CA THR A 131 3.35 9.76 3.55
C THR A 131 3.17 8.71 2.44
N GLN A 132 3.38 7.46 2.80
CA GLN A 132 3.32 6.31 1.90
C GLN A 132 2.53 5.20 2.59
N HIS A 133 1.70 4.48 1.85
CA HIS A 133 0.76 3.57 2.47
C HIS A 133 0.68 2.21 1.76
N VAL A 134 0.60 1.16 2.56
CA VAL A 134 0.16 -0.16 2.14
C VAL A 134 -1.33 -0.30 2.43
N ARG A 135 -2.11 -0.68 1.43
CA ARG A 135 -3.56 -0.84 1.53
C ARG A 135 -3.97 -2.28 1.24
N ILE A 136 -3.97 -3.13 2.26
CA ILE A 136 -4.47 -4.50 2.16
C ILE A 136 -5.94 -4.49 2.59
N LYS A 137 -6.84 -4.74 1.64
CA LYS A 137 -8.29 -4.66 1.86
C LYS A 137 -8.90 -6.05 1.75
N PRO A 138 -9.46 -6.62 2.83
CA PRO A 138 -10.29 -7.80 2.75
C PRO A 138 -11.63 -7.46 2.04
N PRO A 139 -12.39 -8.46 1.55
CA PRO A 139 -13.73 -8.24 1.01
C PRO A 139 -14.60 -7.45 2.00
N GLU A 140 -15.35 -6.45 1.51
CA GLU A 140 -16.17 -5.58 2.38
C GLU A 140 -17.15 -6.36 3.26
N ALA A 141 -17.80 -7.39 2.69
CA ALA A 141 -18.74 -8.24 3.43
C ALA A 141 -18.11 -9.01 4.60
N LEU A 142 -16.79 -9.14 4.61
CA LEU A 142 -16.01 -9.88 5.61
C LEU A 142 -15.18 -8.95 6.50
N THR A 143 -15.20 -7.64 6.23
CA THR A 143 -14.48 -6.65 7.02
C THR A 143 -15.23 -6.34 8.32
N PRO A 144 -14.53 -6.35 9.48
CA PRO A 144 -15.13 -5.96 10.75
C PRO A 144 -15.72 -4.55 10.74
N THR A 145 -16.82 -4.36 11.46
CA THR A 145 -17.43 -3.06 11.69
C THR A 145 -16.99 -2.48 13.03
N ASN A 146 -16.95 -1.17 13.11
CA ASN A 146 -16.77 -0.46 14.38
C ASN A 146 -18.04 -0.66 15.23
N PRO A 147 -17.95 -1.21 16.45
CA PRO A 147 -19.10 -1.51 17.28
C PRO A 147 -19.90 -0.28 17.71
N ASP A 148 -19.25 0.89 17.77
CA ASP A 148 -19.89 2.14 18.22
C ASP A 148 -20.63 2.85 17.08
N THR A 149 -20.12 2.76 15.86
CA THR A 149 -20.66 3.49 14.70
C THR A 149 -21.39 2.61 13.68
N GLY A 150 -21.15 1.30 13.70
CA GLY A 150 -21.65 0.36 12.71
C GLY A 150 -21.00 0.48 11.32
N GLN A 151 -20.03 1.38 11.17
CA GLN A 151 -19.29 1.55 9.91
C GLN A 151 -18.19 0.51 9.76
N LEU A 152 -17.84 0.17 8.52
CA LEU A 152 -16.67 -0.67 8.23
C LEU A 152 -15.41 -0.02 8.81
N GLN A 153 -14.55 -0.83 9.44
CA GLN A 153 -13.26 -0.36 9.95
C GLN A 153 -12.27 -0.05 8.82
N LEU A 154 -12.48 -0.66 7.66
CA LEU A 154 -11.71 -0.41 6.45
C LEU A 154 -12.67 -0.51 5.25
N GLY A 155 -12.73 0.51 4.43
CA GLY A 155 -13.61 0.58 3.26
C GLY A 155 -12.93 1.19 2.05
N ALA A 156 -13.73 1.54 1.05
CA ALA A 156 -13.26 2.25 -0.12
C ALA A 156 -12.66 3.62 0.27
N THR A 157 -11.56 3.98 -0.35
CA THR A 157 -10.98 5.32 -0.19
C THR A 157 -11.86 6.33 -0.94
N PRO A 158 -12.32 7.40 -0.28
CA PRO A 158 -13.09 8.44 -0.95
C PRO A 158 -12.31 9.10 -2.10
N TRP A 159 -13.03 9.65 -3.07
CA TRP A 159 -12.43 10.49 -4.11
C TRP A 159 -11.66 11.66 -3.50
N HIS A 160 -10.42 11.83 -3.89
CA HIS A 160 -9.53 12.89 -3.39
C HIS A 160 -8.43 13.18 -4.40
N GLN A 161 -7.68 14.24 -4.15
CA GLN A 161 -6.43 14.55 -4.80
C GLN A 161 -5.34 14.48 -3.74
N ASP A 162 -4.24 13.79 -4.02
CA ASP A 162 -3.14 13.64 -3.07
C ASP A 162 -2.51 14.98 -2.70
N ASN A 163 -2.45 15.91 -3.65
CA ASN A 163 -1.98 17.27 -3.37
C ASN A 163 -2.89 18.04 -2.40
N GLY A 164 -4.15 17.63 -2.22
CA GLY A 164 -5.09 18.25 -1.29
C GLY A 164 -4.80 17.96 0.20
N VAL A 165 -3.87 17.07 0.52
CA VAL A 165 -3.48 16.73 1.91
C VAL A 165 -2.12 17.30 2.31
N VAL A 166 -1.44 18.02 1.42
CA VAL A 166 -0.20 18.73 1.73
C VAL A 166 -0.48 20.18 2.12
N THR A 167 0.50 20.84 2.71
CA THR A 167 0.40 22.24 3.14
C THR A 167 0.76 23.19 2.00
N GLU A 168 0.37 24.46 2.13
CA GLU A 168 0.65 25.51 1.14
C GLU A 168 2.14 25.65 0.77
N GLU A 169 3.05 25.28 1.69
CA GLU A 169 4.49 25.30 1.43
C GLU A 169 4.92 24.28 0.35
N ALA A 170 4.08 23.29 0.07
CA ALA A 170 4.32 22.27 -0.97
C ALA A 170 3.65 22.60 -2.31
N ASP A 171 2.91 23.68 -2.45
CA ASP A 171 2.17 24.03 -3.66
C ASP A 171 3.08 24.23 -4.90
N ASP A 172 4.31 24.67 -4.67
CA ASP A 172 5.33 24.84 -5.74
C ASP A 172 6.20 23.59 -5.94
N THR A 173 5.83 22.46 -5.31
CA THR A 173 6.60 21.20 -5.39
C THR A 173 5.90 20.22 -6.33
N ASP A 174 6.66 19.65 -7.28
CA ASP A 174 6.17 18.57 -8.13
C ASP A 174 5.98 17.29 -7.29
N ILE A 175 4.73 16.95 -6.97
CA ILE A 175 4.39 15.73 -6.23
C ILE A 175 3.87 14.69 -7.21
N LEU A 176 4.57 13.57 -7.28
CA LEU A 176 4.17 12.42 -8.08
C LEU A 176 3.80 11.25 -7.18
N THR A 177 2.56 10.78 -7.28
CA THR A 177 2.12 9.56 -6.62
C THR A 177 2.36 8.36 -7.53
N VAL A 178 3.00 7.34 -6.98
CA VAL A 178 3.18 6.04 -7.63
C VAL A 178 2.32 5.02 -6.88
N TRP A 179 1.46 4.33 -7.62
CA TRP A 179 0.66 3.23 -7.10
C TRP A 179 0.92 1.97 -7.92
N PHE A 180 1.10 0.86 -7.26
CA PHE A 180 1.19 -0.45 -7.91
C PHE A 180 0.53 -1.53 -7.03
N PRO A 181 -0.12 -2.52 -7.62
CA PRO A 181 -0.65 -3.66 -6.89
C PRO A 181 0.46 -4.68 -6.61
N VAL A 182 0.44 -5.30 -5.41
CA VAL A 182 1.29 -6.46 -5.09
C VAL A 182 0.66 -7.75 -5.59
N TRP A 183 -0.67 -7.81 -5.60
CA TRP A 183 -1.50 -8.88 -6.17
C TRP A 183 -2.40 -8.32 -7.27
N ASP A 184 -2.98 -9.19 -8.09
CA ASP A 184 -3.90 -8.77 -9.14
C ASP A 184 -5.01 -7.87 -8.58
N ALA A 185 -5.16 -6.70 -9.16
CA ALA A 185 -6.15 -5.71 -8.76
C ALA A 185 -7.03 -5.30 -9.94
N ASP A 186 -8.29 -5.68 -9.88
CA ASP A 186 -9.33 -5.33 -10.83
C ASP A 186 -10.47 -4.53 -10.13
N GLU A 187 -11.58 -4.30 -10.83
CA GLU A 187 -12.72 -3.54 -10.27
C GLU A 187 -13.31 -4.21 -9.03
N ASP A 188 -13.25 -5.54 -8.93
CA ASP A 188 -13.80 -6.31 -7.81
C ASP A 188 -12.81 -6.40 -6.64
N SER A 189 -11.50 -6.20 -6.89
CA SER A 189 -10.40 -6.34 -5.92
C SER A 189 -9.74 -5.02 -5.51
N GLY A 190 -10.31 -3.88 -5.89
CA GLY A 190 -9.97 -2.56 -5.36
C GLY A 190 -8.87 -1.83 -6.11
N CYS A 191 -8.83 -1.94 -7.43
CA CYS A 191 -7.99 -1.09 -8.28
C CYS A 191 -8.30 0.41 -8.08
N LEU A 192 -7.39 1.27 -8.53
CA LEU A 192 -7.63 2.71 -8.57
C LEU A 192 -8.66 3.07 -9.66
N HIS A 193 -9.47 4.08 -9.36
CA HIS A 193 -10.30 4.78 -10.33
C HIS A 193 -9.77 6.21 -10.48
N LEU A 194 -9.57 6.66 -11.70
CA LEU A 194 -9.04 7.98 -12.01
C LEU A 194 -10.05 8.77 -12.84
N VAL A 195 -10.08 10.09 -12.61
CA VAL A 195 -10.82 11.05 -13.42
C VAL A 195 -9.79 11.96 -14.07
N PRO A 196 -9.63 11.91 -15.42
CA PRO A 196 -8.72 12.78 -16.16
C PRO A 196 -9.08 14.25 -16.05
#